data_ff4c01f8cb882cbb31063bb814927870
#
_entry.id   ff4c01f8cb882cbb31063bb814927870
#
_cell.length_a   1.000
_cell.length_b   1.000
_cell.length_c   1.000
_cell.angle_alpha   90.00
_cell.angle_beta   90.00
_cell.angle_gamma   90.00
#
_symmetry.space_group_name_H-M   'P 1'
#
loop_
_entity.id
_entity.type
_entity.pdbx_description
1 polymer ?
#
loop_
_entity_poly.entity_id
_entity_poly.type
_entity_poly.pdbx_seq_one_letter_code
_entity_poly.pdbx_strand_id
1 'polypeptide(L)'
;MNKEKRDAEMEEQSARMLEEEQQEEQRADKKIAVIVARQGEALPSEFLMSLRLMEQPAGFTMELVEVEGRAGLAAAYGQAMEASTAKYKIYIDERVRILDPGLFARIVRLFEKCADLGLVGISGTKILSPDGIAFHSTRRIGSLRLAEEARTVSWGRVLGEAEDVLAVDGFLMATQVDLPWREDLFHGAAFFDAAQCLEFRRRGLRSAVLGQEEPLVEFLGESFPADEAGRRAFLAEYATEALPLVSILMPTHERPEFFKLALESALAQTYRHIEIIVSDNSEDDRTEELMKAYAADERINYTHDAGLSAMQNWLQPLERARGEYFSYLFDDDLYAPEKIERMADVLSMEDGIAFVTSHRCAIDEEGNIVADLAIDPLPVEETSRIPGELAIYGLLEKQANFIGEYTTVLLPRSARETVREVLTEEPRSALLDVECWMRLLEHGDLLYIVDTLSYFRKHDGQSSNDPAVHIACARAWARLLRERAERESGMRRKKMFEQADLIEMMLRARGR
;
A
#
# COMPACT_ATOMS: atom_id res chain seq x y z
N MET A 1 -37.66 46.44 -45.28
CA MET A 1 -36.28 46.95 -45.17
C MET A 1 -35.67 46.89 -43.73
N ASN A 2 -36.46 46.93 -42.66
CA ASN A 2 -35.91 46.95 -41.30
C ASN A 2 -35.63 45.58 -40.67
N LYS A 3 -36.23 44.50 -41.13
CA LYS A 3 -36.04 43.15 -40.49
C LYS A 3 -34.81 42.47 -41.06
N GLU A 4 -34.65 42.43 -42.38
CA GLU A 4 -33.46 41.84 -43.02
C GLU A 4 -32.14 42.52 -42.63
N LYS A 5 -32.17 43.81 -42.33
CA LYS A 5 -30.99 44.56 -41.91
C LYS A 5 -30.62 44.23 -40.43
N ARG A 6 -31.63 44.01 -39.57
CA ARG A 6 -31.41 43.56 -38.19
C ARG A 6 -30.91 42.12 -38.12
N ASP A 7 -31.46 41.25 -38.97
CA ASP A 7 -31.04 39.84 -38.98
C ASP A 7 -29.58 39.75 -39.49
N ALA A 8 -29.17 40.53 -40.49
CA ALA A 8 -27.80 40.62 -41.00
C ALA A 8 -26.82 41.21 -39.97
N GLU A 9 -27.25 42.28 -39.23
CA GLU A 9 -26.44 42.88 -38.16
C GLU A 9 -26.26 41.88 -36.97
N MET A 10 -27.27 41.08 -36.62
CA MET A 10 -27.17 40.01 -35.59
C MET A 10 -26.29 38.85 -36.04
N GLU A 11 -26.33 38.41 -37.31
CA GLU A 11 -25.44 37.42 -37.84
C GLU A 11 -23.97 37.86 -37.86
N GLU A 12 -23.70 39.13 -38.25
CA GLU A 12 -22.35 39.70 -38.24
C GLU A 12 -21.81 39.86 -36.79
N GLN A 13 -22.67 40.23 -35.83
CA GLN A 13 -22.30 40.29 -34.44
C GLN A 13 -22.02 38.92 -33.83
N SER A 14 -22.84 37.91 -34.17
CA SER A 14 -22.60 36.52 -33.74
C SER A 14 -21.31 35.95 -34.35
N ALA A 15 -21.01 36.24 -35.60
CA ALA A 15 -19.77 35.79 -36.26
C ALA A 15 -18.54 36.45 -35.61
N ARG A 16 -18.58 37.74 -35.27
CA ARG A 16 -17.50 38.39 -34.52
C ARG A 16 -17.29 37.85 -33.13
N MET A 17 -18.37 37.56 -32.41
CA MET A 17 -18.27 36.92 -31.08
C MET A 17 -17.63 35.56 -31.17
N LEU A 18 -18.00 34.72 -32.15
CA LEU A 18 -17.39 33.41 -32.40
C LEU A 18 -15.89 33.52 -32.78
N GLU A 19 -15.52 34.51 -33.59
CA GLU A 19 -14.12 34.79 -33.93
C GLU A 19 -13.31 35.24 -32.70
N GLU A 20 -13.89 36.09 -31.83
CA GLU A 20 -13.27 36.54 -30.60
C GLU A 20 -13.11 35.40 -29.60
N GLU A 21 -14.13 34.56 -29.41
CA GLU A 21 -14.04 33.34 -28.58
C GLU A 21 -12.95 32.36 -29.10
N GLN A 22 -12.90 32.13 -30.39
CA GLN A 22 -11.85 31.26 -30.99
C GLN A 22 -10.45 31.84 -30.82
N GLN A 23 -10.29 33.18 -30.92
CA GLN A 23 -9.01 33.82 -30.69
C GLN A 23 -8.60 33.78 -29.20
N GLU A 24 -9.55 33.93 -28.27
CA GLU A 24 -9.29 33.77 -26.84
C GLU A 24 -8.91 32.33 -26.48
N GLU A 25 -9.59 31.35 -27.04
CA GLU A 25 -9.26 29.93 -26.86
C GLU A 25 -7.86 29.60 -27.41
N GLN A 26 -7.53 30.09 -28.63
CA GLN A 26 -6.18 29.93 -29.19
C GLN A 26 -5.09 30.63 -28.37
N ARG A 27 -5.41 31.78 -27.72
CA ARG A 27 -4.48 32.44 -26.80
C ARG A 27 -4.32 31.70 -25.51
N ALA A 28 -5.40 31.14 -24.94
CA ALA A 28 -5.37 30.30 -23.74
C ALA A 28 -4.54 29.03 -23.99
N ASP A 29 -4.65 28.40 -25.16
CA ASP A 29 -3.89 27.22 -25.56
C ASP A 29 -2.36 27.45 -25.63
N LYS A 30 -1.92 28.70 -25.75
CA LYS A 30 -0.50 29.09 -25.76
C LYS A 30 -0.07 29.84 -24.51
N LYS A 31 -0.77 29.63 -23.39
CA LYS A 31 -0.48 30.29 -22.12
C LYS A 31 -0.15 29.25 -21.04
N ILE A 32 0.86 29.58 -20.25
CA ILE A 32 1.30 28.80 -19.06
C ILE A 32 1.13 29.67 -17.83
N ALA A 33 0.38 29.21 -16.86
CA ALA A 33 0.32 29.82 -15.52
C ALA A 33 1.25 29.07 -14.58
N VAL A 34 2.22 29.76 -14.02
CA VAL A 34 3.03 29.27 -12.91
C VAL A 34 2.36 29.74 -11.62
N ILE A 35 1.79 28.81 -10.90
CA ILE A 35 0.97 29.06 -9.70
C ILE A 35 1.80 28.71 -8.47
N VAL A 36 1.89 29.63 -7.53
CA VAL A 36 2.60 29.42 -6.26
C VAL A 36 1.74 29.89 -5.09
N ALA A 37 1.56 29.01 -4.11
CA ALA A 37 0.85 29.32 -2.87
C ALA A 37 1.86 29.80 -1.82
N ARG A 38 1.85 31.11 -1.55
CA ARG A 38 2.77 31.78 -0.63
C ARG A 38 2.34 31.57 0.83
N GLN A 39 3.26 31.07 1.65
CA GLN A 39 3.07 30.87 3.10
C GLN A 39 3.56 32.07 3.93
N GLY A 40 4.61 32.75 3.43
CA GLY A 40 5.22 33.93 4.05
C GLY A 40 4.65 35.26 3.57
N GLU A 41 5.32 36.36 3.91
CA GLU A 41 4.99 37.72 3.42
C GLU A 41 5.46 37.92 1.96
N ALA A 42 6.51 37.25 1.55
CA ALA A 42 7.06 37.30 0.19
C ALA A 42 7.59 35.92 -0.23
N LEU A 43 7.65 35.66 -1.53
CA LEU A 43 8.24 34.46 -2.08
C LEU A 43 9.76 34.41 -1.81
N PRO A 44 10.34 33.21 -1.56
CA PRO A 44 11.77 33.04 -1.37
C PRO A 44 12.59 33.54 -2.57
N SER A 45 13.75 34.18 -2.29
CA SER A 45 14.63 34.71 -3.33
C SER A 45 15.17 33.61 -4.26
N GLU A 46 15.47 32.45 -3.71
CA GLU A 46 15.95 31.27 -4.43
C GLU A 46 14.92 30.77 -5.44
N PHE A 47 13.63 30.71 -5.05
CA PHE A 47 12.53 30.36 -5.94
C PHE A 47 12.44 31.35 -7.09
N LEU A 48 12.38 32.68 -6.78
CA LEU A 48 12.26 33.74 -7.79
C LEU A 48 13.46 33.75 -8.75
N MET A 49 14.68 33.51 -8.24
CA MET A 49 15.88 33.43 -9.08
C MET A 49 15.81 32.23 -10.03
N SER A 50 15.40 31.05 -9.56
CA SER A 50 15.25 29.87 -10.41
C SER A 50 14.19 30.07 -11.49
N LEU A 51 13.06 30.69 -11.15
CA LEU A 51 12.00 31.00 -12.11
C LEU A 51 12.45 31.98 -13.20
N ARG A 52 13.29 32.98 -12.87
CA ARG A 52 13.87 33.89 -13.86
C ARG A 52 14.82 33.25 -14.86
N LEU A 53 15.37 32.10 -14.52
CA LEU A 53 16.29 31.34 -15.38
C LEU A 53 15.52 30.38 -16.31
N MET A 54 14.20 30.24 -16.15
CA MET A 54 13.39 29.35 -16.99
C MET A 54 13.31 29.84 -18.43
N GLU A 55 13.51 28.92 -19.35
CA GLU A 55 13.27 29.14 -20.77
C GLU A 55 11.78 29.18 -21.07
N GLN A 56 11.34 30.25 -21.71
CA GLN A 56 9.97 30.34 -22.18
C GLN A 56 9.80 29.42 -23.41
N PRO A 57 8.85 28.47 -23.39
CA PRO A 57 8.61 27.62 -24.55
C PRO A 57 8.23 28.44 -25.79
N ALA A 58 8.75 28.05 -26.96
CA ALA A 58 8.54 28.81 -28.18
C ALA A 58 7.05 28.94 -28.55
N GLY A 59 6.58 30.16 -28.72
CA GLY A 59 5.19 30.47 -29.04
C GLY A 59 4.24 30.47 -27.84
N PHE A 60 4.73 30.30 -26.63
CA PHE A 60 3.94 30.39 -25.40
C PHE A 60 4.18 31.72 -24.66
N THR A 61 3.20 32.15 -23.86
CA THR A 61 3.35 33.20 -22.85
C THR A 61 3.32 32.58 -21.46
N MET A 62 4.05 33.18 -20.52
CA MET A 62 4.09 32.72 -19.13
C MET A 62 3.60 33.82 -18.20
N GLU A 63 2.79 33.46 -17.22
CA GLU A 63 2.38 34.33 -16.11
C GLU A 63 2.69 33.69 -14.78
N LEU A 64 3.06 34.50 -13.78
CA LEU A 64 3.18 34.10 -12.39
C LEU A 64 1.91 34.47 -11.65
N VAL A 65 1.26 33.50 -11.02
CA VAL A 65 0.05 33.69 -10.22
C VAL A 65 0.39 33.39 -8.76
N GLU A 66 0.45 34.39 -7.94
CA GLU A 66 0.69 34.26 -6.49
C GLU A 66 -0.65 34.26 -5.75
N VAL A 67 -0.82 33.28 -4.85
CA VAL A 67 -2.00 33.18 -3.98
C VAL A 67 -1.55 32.93 -2.53
N GLU A 68 -2.41 33.31 -1.57
CA GLU A 68 -2.14 33.03 -0.16
C GLU A 68 -2.43 31.54 0.15
N GLY A 69 -1.40 30.82 0.66
CA GLY A 69 -1.49 29.40 1.01
C GLY A 69 -1.91 29.12 2.46
N ARG A 70 -2.09 30.15 3.30
CA ARG A 70 -2.36 29.99 4.74
C ARG A 70 -3.68 29.30 5.06
N ALA A 71 -4.67 29.37 4.19
CA ALA A 71 -5.98 28.72 4.35
C ALA A 71 -5.99 27.24 3.89
N GLY A 72 -4.87 26.75 3.42
CA GLY A 72 -4.70 25.41 2.83
C GLY A 72 -4.31 25.47 1.36
N LEU A 73 -3.52 24.49 0.92
CA LEU A 73 -3.01 24.47 -0.46
C LEU A 73 -4.11 24.15 -1.48
N ALA A 74 -5.05 23.26 -1.14
CA ALA A 74 -6.16 22.93 -2.03
C ALA A 74 -7.01 24.17 -2.38
N ALA A 75 -7.40 24.98 -1.38
CA ALA A 75 -8.17 26.19 -1.59
C ALA A 75 -7.37 27.25 -2.38
N ALA A 76 -6.08 27.45 -2.04
CA ALA A 76 -5.22 28.38 -2.75
C ALA A 76 -5.05 28.03 -4.23
N TYR A 77 -4.80 26.78 -4.52
CA TYR A 77 -4.66 26.29 -5.89
C TYR A 77 -5.98 26.30 -6.66
N GLY A 78 -7.11 26.00 -6.01
CA GLY A 78 -8.45 26.14 -6.59
C GLY A 78 -8.74 27.57 -7.02
N GLN A 79 -8.51 28.54 -6.13
CA GLN A 79 -8.67 29.97 -6.43
C GLN A 79 -7.78 30.43 -7.59
N ALA A 80 -6.51 30.02 -7.61
CA ALA A 80 -5.58 30.38 -8.68
C ALA A 80 -5.96 29.73 -10.02
N MET A 81 -6.43 28.50 -9.99
CA MET A 81 -6.91 27.78 -11.17
C MET A 81 -8.08 28.51 -11.84
N GLU A 82 -9.07 28.94 -11.05
CA GLU A 82 -10.24 29.67 -11.54
C GLU A 82 -9.91 31.08 -12.05
N ALA A 83 -8.89 31.73 -11.47
CA ALA A 83 -8.46 33.07 -11.85
C ALA A 83 -7.65 33.10 -13.17
N SER A 84 -7.10 31.96 -13.62
CA SER A 84 -6.25 31.89 -14.82
C SER A 84 -6.93 31.16 -15.98
N THR A 85 -6.92 31.80 -17.16
CA THR A 85 -7.39 31.21 -18.43
C THR A 85 -6.33 30.36 -19.11
N ALA A 86 -5.13 30.20 -18.55
CA ALA A 86 -4.06 29.40 -19.13
C ALA A 86 -4.46 27.92 -19.23
N LYS A 87 -4.22 27.28 -20.38
CA LYS A 87 -4.43 25.85 -20.57
C LYS A 87 -3.50 25.02 -19.69
N TYR A 88 -2.23 25.41 -19.63
CA TYR A 88 -1.22 24.69 -18.85
C TYR A 88 -1.01 25.42 -17.53
N LYS A 89 -1.27 24.72 -16.43
CA LYS A 89 -1.08 25.25 -15.07
C LYS A 89 -0.02 24.45 -14.35
N ILE A 90 0.99 25.13 -13.82
CA ILE A 90 2.12 24.52 -13.11
C ILE A 90 2.09 25.01 -11.68
N TYR A 91 1.70 24.15 -10.76
CA TYR A 91 1.61 24.39 -9.32
C TYR A 91 2.94 24.01 -8.69
N ILE A 92 3.57 24.97 -8.00
CA ILE A 92 4.92 24.79 -7.42
C ILE A 92 4.91 25.22 -5.97
N ASP A 93 5.49 24.39 -5.08
CA ASP A 93 5.77 24.78 -3.70
C ASP A 93 6.82 25.90 -3.68
N GLU A 94 6.61 26.95 -2.90
CA GLU A 94 7.53 28.10 -2.81
C GLU A 94 8.95 27.75 -2.33
N ARG A 95 9.12 26.55 -1.73
CA ARG A 95 10.39 26.01 -1.26
C ARG A 95 11.13 25.20 -2.34
N VAL A 96 10.64 25.20 -3.57
CA VAL A 96 11.27 24.50 -4.69
C VAL A 96 12.18 25.44 -5.46
N ARG A 97 13.41 25.01 -5.73
CA ARG A 97 14.32 25.63 -6.70
C ARG A 97 14.37 24.78 -7.98
N ILE A 98 14.02 25.38 -9.12
CA ILE A 98 14.04 24.68 -10.41
C ILE A 98 15.49 24.61 -10.90
N LEU A 99 15.94 23.41 -11.29
CA LEU A 99 17.32 23.17 -11.75
C LEU A 99 17.43 23.05 -13.27
N ASP A 100 16.36 22.56 -13.94
CA ASP A 100 16.30 22.44 -15.42
C ASP A 100 15.58 23.64 -16.04
N PRO A 101 16.26 24.55 -16.72
CA PRO A 101 15.62 25.69 -17.41
C PRO A 101 14.58 25.29 -18.46
N GLY A 102 14.74 24.12 -19.09
CA GLY A 102 13.85 23.59 -20.11
C GLY A 102 12.62 22.81 -19.59
N LEU A 103 12.45 22.72 -18.27
CA LEU A 103 11.42 21.90 -17.62
C LEU A 103 10.00 22.18 -18.14
N PHE A 104 9.60 23.44 -18.25
CA PHE A 104 8.25 23.80 -18.68
C PHE A 104 8.01 23.44 -20.15
N ALA A 105 9.01 23.59 -21.02
CA ALA A 105 8.92 23.17 -22.40
C ALA A 105 8.80 21.63 -22.54
N ARG A 106 9.43 20.87 -21.65
CA ARG A 106 9.30 19.41 -21.62
C ARG A 106 7.90 18.98 -21.17
N ILE A 107 7.34 19.61 -20.15
CA ILE A 107 5.98 19.36 -19.65
C ILE A 107 4.95 19.64 -20.74
N VAL A 108 5.01 20.81 -21.38
CA VAL A 108 4.08 21.19 -22.46
C VAL A 108 4.14 20.19 -23.63
N ARG A 109 5.35 19.84 -24.09
CA ARG A 109 5.52 18.83 -25.16
C ARG A 109 4.92 17.47 -24.81
N LEU A 110 5.02 17.06 -23.54
CA LEU A 110 4.44 15.82 -23.08
C LEU A 110 2.90 15.88 -23.14
N PHE A 111 2.31 16.96 -22.69
CA PHE A 111 0.86 17.17 -22.75
C PHE A 111 0.35 17.26 -24.21
N GLU A 112 1.10 17.93 -25.12
CA GLU A 112 0.74 18.00 -26.54
C GLU A 112 0.73 16.59 -27.21
N LYS A 113 1.54 15.64 -26.70
CA LYS A 113 1.58 14.25 -27.20
C LYS A 113 0.54 13.33 -26.56
N CYS A 114 0.12 13.61 -25.33
CA CYS A 114 -0.68 12.71 -24.49
C CYS A 114 -1.93 13.43 -23.98
N ALA A 115 -3.00 13.38 -24.76
CA ALA A 115 -4.27 14.04 -24.41
C ALA A 115 -4.96 13.42 -23.19
N ASP A 116 -4.69 12.15 -22.88
CA ASP A 116 -5.20 11.41 -21.73
C ASP A 116 -4.40 11.64 -20.45
N LEU A 117 -3.30 12.40 -20.52
CA LEU A 117 -2.48 12.75 -19.38
C LEU A 117 -3.03 14.00 -18.70
N GLY A 118 -3.64 13.84 -17.51
CA GLY A 118 -4.25 14.93 -16.76
C GLY A 118 -3.26 15.70 -15.89
N LEU A 119 -2.31 15.00 -15.27
CA LEU A 119 -1.39 15.57 -14.30
C LEU A 119 0.03 15.00 -14.46
N VAL A 120 1.04 15.86 -14.35
CA VAL A 120 2.46 15.50 -14.39
C VAL A 120 3.18 16.07 -13.18
N GLY A 121 3.99 15.24 -12.52
CA GLY A 121 4.90 15.64 -11.45
C GLY A 121 6.36 15.27 -11.73
N ILE A 122 7.22 15.54 -10.76
CA ILE A 122 8.67 15.26 -10.85
C ILE A 122 9.09 14.03 -10.05
N SER A 123 8.30 13.66 -9.07
CA SER A 123 8.42 12.43 -8.30
C SER A 123 7.03 11.96 -7.85
N GLY A 124 6.89 10.69 -7.54
CA GLY A 124 5.62 10.13 -7.15
C GLY A 124 5.71 8.64 -6.83
N THR A 125 4.57 7.98 -6.74
CA THR A 125 4.48 6.57 -6.38
C THR A 125 3.46 5.80 -7.21
N LYS A 126 3.74 4.52 -7.45
CA LYS A 126 2.82 3.57 -8.10
C LYS A 126 1.79 2.98 -7.14
N ILE A 127 2.10 2.97 -5.83
CA ILE A 127 1.24 2.47 -4.76
C ILE A 127 1.39 3.44 -3.59
N LEU A 128 0.29 3.90 -3.02
CA LEU A 128 0.34 4.69 -1.78
C LEU A 128 0.57 3.79 -0.57
N SER A 129 1.32 4.30 0.40
CA SER A 129 1.40 3.67 1.71
C SER A 129 0.05 3.77 2.45
N PRO A 130 -0.23 2.90 3.43
CA PRO A 130 -1.51 2.90 4.17
C PRO A 130 -1.85 4.21 4.88
N ASP A 131 -0.87 5.05 5.17
CA ASP A 131 -1.08 6.40 5.71
C ASP A 131 -1.55 7.41 4.66
N GLY A 132 -1.55 7.04 3.38
CA GLY A 132 -1.97 7.89 2.25
C GLY A 132 -0.89 8.86 1.76
N ILE A 133 0.33 8.83 2.33
CA ILE A 133 1.42 9.75 1.99
C ILE A 133 2.29 9.12 0.88
N ALA A 134 2.30 9.76 -0.30
CA ALA A 134 3.09 9.28 -1.44
C ALA A 134 4.59 9.17 -1.11
N PHE A 135 5.11 10.09 -0.30
CA PHE A 135 6.52 10.13 0.08
C PHE A 135 6.97 8.94 0.95
N HIS A 136 6.07 8.28 1.66
CA HIS A 136 6.35 7.11 2.50
C HIS A 136 6.32 5.78 1.75
N SER A 137 5.88 5.77 0.50
CA SER A 137 5.80 4.54 -0.29
C SER A 137 7.18 4.01 -0.73
N THR A 138 7.33 2.69 -0.78
CA THR A 138 8.52 2.02 -1.35
C THR A 138 8.49 1.93 -2.89
N ARG A 139 7.31 2.10 -3.50
CA ARG A 139 7.13 2.02 -4.95
C ARG A 139 7.26 3.38 -5.64
N ARG A 140 8.16 4.22 -5.10
CA ARG A 140 8.43 5.55 -5.63
C ARG A 140 9.25 5.52 -6.91
N ILE A 141 9.07 6.56 -7.72
CA ILE A 141 9.87 6.84 -8.92
C ILE A 141 10.22 8.33 -9.00
N GLY A 142 11.25 8.64 -9.76
CA GLY A 142 11.77 10.00 -9.91
C GLY A 142 12.97 10.29 -9.02
N SER A 143 13.44 11.53 -9.04
CA SER A 143 14.54 11.99 -8.18
C SER A 143 14.33 13.44 -7.72
N LEU A 144 14.87 13.75 -6.56
CA LEU A 144 14.76 15.04 -5.91
C LEU A 144 16.11 15.38 -5.26
N ARG A 145 16.57 16.63 -5.39
CA ARG A 145 17.69 17.13 -4.61
C ARG A 145 17.16 17.73 -3.31
N LEU A 146 17.71 17.32 -2.18
CA LEU A 146 17.43 17.86 -0.87
C LEU A 146 18.56 18.83 -0.49
N ALA A 147 18.22 20.11 -0.32
CA ALA A 147 19.22 21.13 -0.05
C ALA A 147 19.84 21.00 1.35
N GLU A 148 19.03 20.71 2.36
CA GLU A 148 19.46 20.59 3.75
C GLU A 148 20.51 19.49 3.95
N GLU A 149 20.31 18.34 3.29
CA GLU A 149 21.22 17.20 3.36
C GLU A 149 22.31 17.25 2.27
N ALA A 150 22.27 18.24 1.37
CA ALA A 150 23.14 18.38 0.20
C ALA A 150 23.25 17.09 -0.64
N ARG A 151 22.18 16.29 -0.67
CA ARG A 151 22.14 14.99 -1.38
C ARG A 151 21.01 14.90 -2.39
N THR A 152 21.22 14.07 -3.39
CA THR A 152 20.18 13.63 -4.31
C THR A 152 19.56 12.33 -3.78
N VAL A 153 18.23 12.30 -3.68
CA VAL A 153 17.47 11.08 -3.44
C VAL A 153 16.89 10.65 -4.78
N SER A 154 17.21 9.43 -5.19
CA SER A 154 16.66 8.83 -6.42
C SER A 154 15.98 7.53 -6.05
N TRP A 155 14.77 7.39 -6.55
CA TRP A 155 13.97 6.17 -6.42
C TRP A 155 13.97 5.42 -7.76
N GLY A 156 13.02 4.62 -8.10
CA GLY A 156 12.98 3.89 -9.38
C GLY A 156 13.20 4.82 -10.59
N ARG A 157 13.82 4.28 -11.65
CA ARG A 157 14.07 5.02 -12.88
C ARG A 157 12.78 5.21 -13.67
N VAL A 158 12.57 6.41 -14.20
CA VAL A 158 11.54 6.68 -15.20
C VAL A 158 12.08 6.27 -16.57
N LEU A 159 11.42 5.31 -17.21
CA LEU A 159 11.78 4.83 -18.54
C LEU A 159 11.01 5.63 -19.60
N GLY A 160 11.73 6.40 -20.40
CA GLY A 160 11.13 7.22 -21.46
C GLY A 160 10.85 8.66 -21.05
N GLU A 161 9.85 9.30 -21.71
CA GLU A 161 9.51 10.71 -21.48
C GLU A 161 8.73 10.92 -20.16
N ALA A 162 7.92 9.94 -19.76
CA ALA A 162 7.18 9.91 -18.49
C ALA A 162 6.80 8.48 -18.13
N GLU A 163 6.43 8.25 -16.87
CA GLU A 163 5.96 6.98 -16.36
C GLU A 163 4.73 7.17 -15.48
N ASP A 164 3.71 6.34 -15.68
CA ASP A 164 2.44 6.40 -14.96
C ASP A 164 2.61 6.11 -13.47
N VAL A 165 1.89 6.88 -12.65
CA VAL A 165 1.87 6.77 -11.20
C VAL A 165 0.45 6.85 -10.66
N LEU A 166 0.25 6.36 -9.43
CA LEU A 166 -0.99 6.55 -8.70
C LEU A 166 -1.09 7.97 -8.14
N ALA A 167 0.01 8.47 -7.60
CA ALA A 167 0.10 9.83 -7.05
C ALA A 167 1.48 10.45 -7.32
N VAL A 168 1.52 11.76 -7.54
CA VAL A 168 2.74 12.55 -7.55
C VAL A 168 2.90 13.27 -6.21
N ASP A 169 4.12 13.70 -5.91
CA ASP A 169 4.37 14.59 -4.76
C ASP A 169 4.05 16.04 -5.10
N GLY A 170 3.55 16.77 -4.13
CA GLY A 170 3.10 18.15 -4.28
C GLY A 170 4.19 19.23 -4.47
N PHE A 171 5.46 18.82 -4.71
CA PHE A 171 6.57 19.77 -4.94
C PHE A 171 6.39 20.59 -6.22
N LEU A 172 6.05 19.91 -7.31
CA LEU A 172 5.69 20.51 -8.58
C LEU A 172 4.70 19.58 -9.29
N MET A 173 3.55 20.16 -9.62
CA MET A 173 2.48 19.48 -10.36
C MET A 173 2.09 20.34 -11.55
N ALA A 174 1.87 19.73 -12.70
CA ALA A 174 1.40 20.42 -13.88
C ALA A 174 0.12 19.74 -14.40
N THR A 175 -0.83 20.56 -14.89
CA THR A 175 -2.10 20.08 -15.47
C THR A 175 -2.37 20.74 -16.81
N GLN A 176 -3.10 20.05 -17.69
CA GLN A 176 -3.64 20.59 -18.93
C GLN A 176 -5.18 20.65 -18.96
N VAL A 177 -5.80 20.15 -17.91
CA VAL A 177 -7.25 20.15 -17.71
C VAL A 177 -7.51 20.67 -16.30
N ASP A 178 -8.49 21.54 -16.17
CA ASP A 178 -8.91 22.07 -14.87
C ASP A 178 -9.88 21.10 -14.19
N LEU A 179 -9.50 20.61 -13.03
CA LEU A 179 -10.38 19.87 -12.13
C LEU A 179 -10.38 20.57 -10.75
N PRO A 180 -11.56 20.74 -10.13
CA PRO A 180 -11.65 21.34 -8.81
C PRO A 180 -10.76 20.65 -7.80
N TRP A 181 -10.06 21.41 -7.00
CA TRP A 181 -9.32 20.92 -5.85
C TRP A 181 -10.27 20.61 -4.72
N ARG A 182 -9.99 19.55 -3.96
CA ARG A 182 -10.84 19.11 -2.84
C ARG A 182 -10.61 19.99 -1.59
N GLU A 183 -10.89 21.29 -1.74
CA GLU A 183 -10.84 22.25 -0.62
C GLU A 183 -11.87 21.96 0.48
N ASP A 184 -12.92 21.21 0.14
CA ASP A 184 -13.93 20.69 1.07
C ASP A 184 -13.37 19.68 2.06
N LEU A 185 -12.27 18.97 1.72
CA LEU A 185 -11.64 17.93 2.54
C LEU A 185 -10.28 18.35 3.11
N PHE A 186 -9.48 19.11 2.35
CA PHE A 186 -8.08 19.38 2.69
C PHE A 186 -7.84 20.85 2.99
N HIS A 187 -7.68 21.16 4.28
CA HIS A 187 -7.46 22.51 4.79
C HIS A 187 -5.99 22.78 5.17
N GLY A 188 -5.11 21.79 5.00
CA GLY A 188 -3.69 21.82 5.32
C GLY A 188 -2.78 21.84 4.10
N ALA A 189 -1.54 21.41 4.33
CA ALA A 189 -0.50 21.28 3.32
C ALA A 189 -0.22 19.84 2.90
N ALA A 190 -1.08 18.88 3.27
CA ALA A 190 -0.93 17.47 2.95
C ALA A 190 -2.16 16.90 2.22
N PHE A 191 -1.99 15.79 1.53
CA PHE A 191 -3.01 15.00 0.81
C PHE A 191 -3.69 15.66 -0.39
N PHE A 192 -3.54 16.96 -0.61
CA PHE A 192 -4.11 17.68 -1.76
C PHE A 192 -3.57 17.13 -3.10
N ASP A 193 -2.31 16.74 -3.12
CA ASP A 193 -1.57 16.20 -4.27
C ASP A 193 -2.06 14.79 -4.66
N ALA A 194 -2.07 13.86 -3.72
CA ALA A 194 -2.57 12.51 -3.94
C ALA A 194 -4.08 12.53 -4.29
N ALA A 195 -4.88 13.34 -3.59
CA ALA A 195 -6.30 13.51 -3.88
C ALA A 195 -6.52 14.02 -5.30
N GLN A 196 -5.77 15.04 -5.74
CA GLN A 196 -5.90 15.57 -7.09
C GLN A 196 -5.60 14.51 -8.16
N CYS A 197 -4.57 13.67 -7.94
CA CYS A 197 -4.27 12.55 -8.84
C CYS A 197 -5.44 11.56 -8.95
N LEU A 198 -6.08 11.25 -7.81
CA LEU A 198 -7.24 10.35 -7.77
C LEU A 198 -8.49 10.97 -8.42
N GLU A 199 -8.70 12.28 -8.26
CA GLU A 199 -9.77 12.99 -8.98
C GLU A 199 -9.54 12.96 -10.51
N PHE A 200 -8.32 13.13 -10.99
CA PHE A 200 -7.99 12.95 -12.42
C PHE A 200 -8.30 11.51 -12.86
N ARG A 201 -7.90 10.51 -12.06
CA ARG A 201 -8.17 9.10 -12.35
C ARG A 201 -9.66 8.78 -12.40
N ARG A 202 -10.48 9.34 -11.52
CA ARG A 202 -11.96 9.24 -11.54
C ARG A 202 -12.57 9.76 -12.86
N ARG A 203 -11.89 10.69 -13.51
CA ARG A 203 -12.26 11.24 -14.85
C ARG A 203 -11.65 10.48 -16.02
N GLY A 204 -10.96 9.35 -15.76
CA GLY A 204 -10.30 8.55 -16.81
C GLY A 204 -9.00 9.14 -17.32
N LEU A 205 -8.43 10.13 -16.61
CA LEU A 205 -7.15 10.75 -16.95
C LEU A 205 -6.02 10.14 -16.10
N ARG A 206 -4.81 10.10 -16.68
CA ARG A 206 -3.61 9.55 -16.01
C ARG A 206 -2.81 10.63 -15.30
N SER A 207 -2.10 10.22 -14.26
CA SER A 207 -1.01 10.98 -13.63
C SER A 207 0.32 10.32 -13.93
N ALA A 208 1.38 11.11 -14.17
CA ALA A 208 2.70 10.56 -14.49
C ALA A 208 3.84 11.38 -13.87
N VAL A 209 4.99 10.74 -13.71
CA VAL A 209 6.26 11.39 -13.36
C VAL A 209 7.08 11.61 -14.61
N LEU A 210 7.59 12.82 -14.79
CA LEU A 210 8.41 13.22 -15.95
C LEU A 210 9.75 12.47 -15.95
N GLY A 211 10.18 11.99 -17.11
CA GLY A 211 11.47 11.34 -17.31
C GLY A 211 12.63 12.27 -16.94
N GLN A 212 13.63 11.75 -16.20
CA GLN A 212 14.77 12.54 -15.73
C GLN A 212 16.00 11.65 -15.52
N GLU A 213 17.16 12.16 -15.94
CA GLU A 213 18.47 11.55 -15.66
C GLU A 213 19.11 12.16 -14.42
N GLU A 214 18.87 13.47 -14.21
CA GLU A 214 19.31 14.24 -13.05
C GLU A 214 18.09 14.90 -12.40
N PRO A 215 18.14 15.27 -11.12
CA PRO A 215 17.03 15.95 -10.45
C PRO A 215 16.66 17.26 -11.16
N LEU A 216 15.37 17.42 -11.46
CA LEU A 216 14.82 18.60 -12.13
C LEU A 216 14.60 19.76 -11.18
N VAL A 217 14.48 19.45 -9.90
CA VAL A 217 14.27 20.44 -8.83
C VAL A 217 15.06 20.09 -7.59
N GLU A 218 15.27 21.13 -6.76
CA GLU A 218 15.81 21.03 -5.42
C GLU A 218 14.77 21.54 -4.42
N PHE A 219 14.53 20.78 -3.36
CA PHE A 219 13.66 21.17 -2.28
C PHE A 219 14.44 21.78 -1.14
N LEU A 220 14.07 23.00 -0.74
CA LEU A 220 14.75 23.83 0.25
C LEU A 220 14.11 23.73 1.64
N GLY A 221 13.02 22.98 1.78
CA GLY A 221 12.25 22.88 3.03
C GLY A 221 12.60 21.63 3.82
N GLU A 222 12.10 21.62 5.06
CA GLU A 222 12.04 20.45 5.91
C GLU A 222 10.83 19.56 5.52
N SER A 223 10.63 18.45 6.23
CA SER A 223 9.51 17.53 6.00
C SER A 223 8.14 18.24 6.12
N PHE A 224 7.13 17.67 5.48
CA PHE A 224 5.75 18.14 5.62
C PHE A 224 5.24 17.87 7.04
N PRO A 225 4.48 18.80 7.64
CA PRO A 225 3.90 18.58 8.96
C PRO A 225 2.86 17.45 8.92
N ALA A 226 2.77 16.69 10.02
CA ALA A 226 1.74 15.69 10.18
C ALA A 226 0.34 16.34 10.17
N ASP A 227 -0.56 15.81 9.34
CA ASP A 227 -1.96 16.24 9.23
C ASP A 227 -2.90 15.06 9.46
N GLU A 228 -3.19 14.78 10.72
CA GLU A 228 -4.04 13.64 11.09
C GLU A 228 -5.52 13.84 10.67
N ALA A 229 -5.99 15.09 10.60
CA ALA A 229 -7.34 15.37 10.12
C ALA A 229 -7.44 15.15 8.60
N GLY A 230 -6.45 15.61 7.84
CA GLY A 230 -6.33 15.37 6.40
C GLY A 230 -6.17 13.87 6.10
N ARG A 231 -5.37 13.14 6.88
CA ARG A 231 -5.22 11.69 6.75
C ARG A 231 -6.56 10.96 6.89
N ARG A 232 -7.31 11.26 7.93
CA ARG A 232 -8.64 10.65 8.14
C ARG A 232 -9.61 10.97 7.02
N ALA A 233 -9.64 12.22 6.55
CA ALA A 233 -10.47 12.63 5.42
C ALA A 233 -10.07 11.89 4.13
N PHE A 234 -8.76 11.81 3.85
CA PHE A 234 -8.21 11.11 2.70
C PHE A 234 -8.59 9.61 2.71
N LEU A 235 -8.34 8.93 3.82
CA LEU A 235 -8.67 7.51 3.94
C LEU A 235 -10.18 7.24 3.89
N ALA A 236 -11.01 8.14 4.43
CA ALA A 236 -12.46 8.00 4.35
C ALA A 236 -12.98 8.10 2.90
N GLU A 237 -12.37 8.96 2.09
CA GLU A 237 -12.81 9.23 0.71
C GLU A 237 -12.16 8.29 -0.32
N TYR A 238 -10.84 7.99 -0.17
CA TYR A 238 -10.05 7.40 -1.24
C TYR A 238 -9.44 6.04 -0.91
N ALA A 239 -9.58 5.51 0.31
CA ALA A 239 -8.87 4.28 0.70
C ALA A 239 -9.09 3.10 -0.27
N THR A 240 -10.31 2.93 -0.78
CA THR A 240 -10.64 1.83 -1.71
C THR A 240 -10.03 1.98 -3.11
N GLU A 241 -9.58 3.18 -3.47
CA GLU A 241 -8.96 3.47 -4.76
C GLU A 241 -7.43 3.61 -4.66
N ALA A 242 -6.97 4.03 -3.49
CA ALA A 242 -5.60 4.47 -3.25
C ALA A 242 -4.73 3.41 -2.58
N LEU A 243 -5.30 2.59 -1.68
CA LEU A 243 -4.54 1.62 -0.90
C LEU A 243 -4.54 0.23 -1.55
N PRO A 244 -3.49 -0.58 -1.33
CA PRO A 244 -3.48 -1.98 -1.74
C PRO A 244 -4.68 -2.73 -1.15
N LEU A 245 -5.36 -3.54 -1.95
CA LEU A 245 -6.40 -4.43 -1.45
C LEU A 245 -5.76 -5.52 -0.59
N VAL A 246 -6.34 -5.81 0.58
CA VAL A 246 -5.95 -6.92 1.44
C VAL A 246 -7.07 -7.96 1.49
N SER A 247 -6.74 -9.22 1.16
CA SER A 247 -7.67 -10.36 1.27
C SER A 247 -7.52 -11.03 2.63
N ILE A 248 -8.57 -11.05 3.43
CA ILE A 248 -8.66 -11.82 4.67
C ILE A 248 -9.32 -13.15 4.34
N LEU A 249 -8.60 -14.26 4.52
CA LEU A 249 -8.98 -15.60 4.13
C LEU A 249 -9.50 -16.35 5.37
N MET A 250 -10.77 -16.71 5.38
CA MET A 250 -11.44 -17.30 6.53
C MET A 250 -12.04 -18.67 6.20
N PRO A 251 -11.26 -19.77 6.32
CA PRO A 251 -11.84 -21.10 6.34
C PRO A 251 -12.55 -21.37 7.66
N THR A 252 -13.76 -21.97 7.62
CA THR A 252 -14.52 -22.33 8.83
C THR A 252 -15.12 -23.73 8.69
N HIS A 253 -15.34 -24.40 9.83
CA HIS A 253 -15.96 -25.71 9.92
C HIS A 253 -16.64 -25.92 11.27
N GLU A 254 -17.98 -26.01 11.28
CA GLU A 254 -18.83 -26.39 12.43
C GLU A 254 -18.64 -25.55 13.73
N ARG A 255 -18.14 -24.31 13.64
CA ARG A 255 -17.84 -23.43 14.79
C ARG A 255 -18.47 -22.03 14.65
N PRO A 256 -19.79 -21.89 14.40
CA PRO A 256 -20.42 -20.60 14.09
C PRO A 256 -20.21 -19.55 15.18
N GLU A 257 -20.10 -19.96 16.45
CA GLU A 257 -19.91 -19.04 17.59
C GLU A 257 -18.52 -18.38 17.55
N PHE A 258 -17.46 -19.17 17.37
CA PHE A 258 -16.09 -18.65 17.26
C PHE A 258 -15.90 -17.91 15.93
N PHE A 259 -16.40 -18.49 14.82
CA PHE A 259 -16.37 -17.86 13.52
C PHE A 259 -16.98 -16.45 13.53
N LYS A 260 -18.12 -16.27 14.24
CA LYS A 260 -18.73 -14.94 14.40
C LYS A 260 -17.77 -13.94 15.02
N LEU A 261 -17.08 -14.30 16.10
CA LEU A 261 -16.12 -13.43 16.77
C LEU A 261 -14.92 -13.11 15.86
N ALA A 262 -14.42 -14.10 15.13
CA ALA A 262 -13.36 -13.92 14.15
C ALA A 262 -13.79 -12.96 13.03
N LEU A 263 -14.96 -13.18 12.45
CA LEU A 263 -15.52 -12.31 11.40
C LEU A 263 -15.73 -10.87 11.88
N GLU A 264 -16.26 -10.68 13.08
CA GLU A 264 -16.42 -9.36 13.69
C GLU A 264 -15.05 -8.66 13.90
N SER A 265 -14.00 -9.40 14.25
CA SER A 265 -12.63 -8.85 14.36
C SER A 265 -12.04 -8.44 13.00
N ALA A 266 -12.36 -9.17 11.94
CA ALA A 266 -12.00 -8.80 10.56
C ALA A 266 -12.76 -7.55 10.09
N LEU A 267 -14.04 -7.45 10.38
CA LEU A 267 -14.87 -6.30 10.04
C LEU A 267 -14.50 -5.02 10.79
N ALA A 268 -13.94 -5.18 12.00
CA ALA A 268 -13.49 -4.08 12.87
C ALA A 268 -12.11 -3.52 12.48
N GLN A 269 -11.45 -4.04 11.45
CA GLN A 269 -10.14 -3.54 11.03
C GLN A 269 -10.19 -2.05 10.66
N THR A 270 -9.19 -1.30 11.12
CA THR A 270 -9.03 0.13 10.80
C THR A 270 -8.65 0.34 9.32
N TYR A 271 -7.96 -0.63 8.73
CA TYR A 271 -7.65 -0.64 7.30
C TYR A 271 -8.93 -0.85 6.46
N ARG A 272 -9.24 0.08 5.58
CA ARG A 272 -10.56 0.13 4.90
C ARG A 272 -10.65 -0.70 3.63
N HIS A 273 -9.55 -0.86 2.90
CA HIS A 273 -9.57 -1.56 1.60
C HIS A 273 -9.29 -3.06 1.80
N ILE A 274 -10.28 -3.76 2.33
CA ILE A 274 -10.25 -5.21 2.57
C ILE A 274 -11.35 -5.93 1.80
N GLU A 275 -11.09 -7.19 1.46
CA GLU A 275 -12.10 -8.21 1.14
C GLU A 275 -11.97 -9.36 2.12
N ILE A 276 -13.09 -9.95 2.51
CA ILE A 276 -13.17 -11.09 3.43
C ILE A 276 -13.72 -12.27 2.64
N ILE A 277 -12.91 -13.31 2.47
CA ILE A 277 -13.28 -14.49 1.67
C ILE A 277 -13.50 -15.66 2.63
N VAL A 278 -14.74 -16.01 2.81
CA VAL A 278 -15.15 -17.10 3.70
C VAL A 278 -15.39 -18.36 2.88
N SER A 279 -14.75 -19.45 3.31
CA SER A 279 -14.99 -20.80 2.81
C SER A 279 -15.48 -21.66 3.97
N ASP A 280 -16.70 -22.14 3.87
CA ASP A 280 -17.36 -22.94 4.89
C ASP A 280 -17.59 -24.36 4.37
N ASN A 281 -17.01 -25.36 5.04
CA ASN A 281 -17.25 -26.77 4.72
C ASN A 281 -18.00 -27.52 5.84
N SER A 282 -18.78 -26.81 6.63
CA SER A 282 -19.65 -27.38 7.65
C SER A 282 -20.68 -28.34 7.03
N GLU A 283 -21.05 -29.38 7.75
CA GLU A 283 -22.12 -30.32 7.34
C GLU A 283 -23.52 -29.73 7.62
N ASP A 284 -23.62 -28.76 8.54
CA ASP A 284 -24.87 -28.11 8.94
C ASP A 284 -24.95 -26.65 8.45
N ASP A 285 -26.17 -26.08 8.50
CA ASP A 285 -26.47 -24.75 7.95
C ASP A 285 -26.30 -23.61 8.99
N ARG A 286 -25.74 -23.84 10.19
CA ARG A 286 -25.67 -22.84 11.27
C ARG A 286 -24.81 -21.64 10.89
N THR A 287 -23.68 -21.89 10.23
CA THR A 287 -22.81 -20.81 9.74
C THR A 287 -23.49 -20.04 8.60
N GLU A 288 -24.18 -20.73 7.67
CA GLU A 288 -24.92 -20.09 6.60
C GLU A 288 -26.06 -19.21 7.12
N GLU A 289 -26.80 -19.67 8.13
CA GLU A 289 -27.84 -18.86 8.80
C GLU A 289 -27.23 -17.60 9.46
N LEU A 290 -26.08 -17.75 10.13
CA LEU A 290 -25.33 -16.62 10.70
C LEU A 290 -24.97 -15.60 9.61
N MET A 291 -24.48 -16.05 8.46
CA MET A 291 -24.01 -15.19 7.37
C MET A 291 -25.11 -14.34 6.75
N LYS A 292 -26.38 -14.72 6.89
CA LYS A 292 -27.51 -13.88 6.43
C LYS A 292 -27.54 -12.49 7.07
N ALA A 293 -27.04 -12.36 8.31
CA ALA A 293 -26.95 -11.08 8.99
C ALA A 293 -25.92 -10.13 8.36
N TYR A 294 -24.95 -10.66 7.63
CA TYR A 294 -23.85 -9.92 7.00
C TYR A 294 -23.99 -9.81 5.47
N ALA A 295 -25.09 -10.28 4.89
CA ALA A 295 -25.32 -10.35 3.44
C ALA A 295 -25.27 -8.98 2.71
N ALA A 296 -25.43 -7.87 3.45
CA ALA A 296 -25.37 -6.52 2.90
C ALA A 296 -23.95 -5.93 2.89
N ASP A 297 -22.96 -6.57 3.52
CA ASP A 297 -21.58 -6.09 3.52
C ASP A 297 -20.83 -6.58 2.27
N GLU A 298 -20.61 -5.67 1.33
CA GLU A 298 -19.99 -5.95 0.03
C GLU A 298 -18.52 -6.42 0.15
N ARG A 299 -17.89 -6.27 1.30
CA ARG A 299 -16.54 -6.77 1.55
C ARG A 299 -16.50 -8.28 1.70
N ILE A 300 -17.62 -8.92 2.03
CA ILE A 300 -17.70 -10.35 2.34
C ILE A 300 -18.08 -11.16 1.10
N ASN A 301 -17.29 -12.19 0.85
CA ASN A 301 -17.55 -13.18 -0.20
C ASN A 301 -17.61 -14.58 0.44
N TYR A 302 -18.83 -15.02 0.78
CA TYR A 302 -19.13 -16.29 1.45
C TYR A 302 -19.46 -17.41 0.45
N THR A 303 -18.94 -18.60 0.71
CA THR A 303 -19.32 -19.85 0.03
C THR A 303 -19.44 -20.98 1.03
N HIS A 304 -20.45 -21.83 0.85
CA HIS A 304 -20.66 -23.06 1.60
C HIS A 304 -20.59 -24.26 0.65
N ASP A 305 -19.72 -25.22 1.00
CA ASP A 305 -19.57 -26.51 0.28
C ASP A 305 -19.08 -27.59 1.24
N ALA A 306 -20.01 -28.35 1.80
CA ALA A 306 -19.74 -29.46 2.74
C ALA A 306 -18.93 -30.62 2.11
N GLY A 307 -18.77 -30.63 0.78
CA GLY A 307 -17.94 -31.66 0.08
C GLY A 307 -16.45 -31.39 0.12
N LEU A 308 -16.00 -30.22 0.60
CA LEU A 308 -14.58 -29.88 0.65
C LEU A 308 -13.87 -30.58 1.82
N SER A 309 -12.70 -31.14 1.55
CA SER A 309 -11.77 -31.51 2.62
C SER A 309 -11.21 -30.27 3.34
N ALA A 310 -10.67 -30.43 4.54
CA ALA A 310 -10.08 -29.31 5.29
C ALA A 310 -9.04 -28.52 4.47
N MET A 311 -8.18 -29.18 3.70
CA MET A 311 -7.19 -28.48 2.87
C MET A 311 -7.81 -27.77 1.66
N GLN A 312 -8.83 -28.34 1.04
CA GLN A 312 -9.58 -27.63 -0.01
C GLN A 312 -10.30 -26.41 0.54
N ASN A 313 -10.81 -26.50 1.77
CA ASN A 313 -11.39 -25.37 2.48
C ASN A 313 -10.39 -24.24 2.78
N TRP A 314 -9.12 -24.56 3.03
CA TRP A 314 -8.05 -23.56 3.16
C TRP A 314 -7.62 -22.98 1.82
N LEU A 315 -7.56 -23.79 0.76
CA LEU A 315 -7.12 -23.38 -0.57
C LEU A 315 -8.15 -22.49 -1.28
N GLN A 316 -9.44 -22.78 -1.13
CA GLN A 316 -10.49 -22.07 -1.84
C GLN A 316 -10.45 -20.55 -1.65
N PRO A 317 -10.34 -19.98 -0.43
CA PRO A 317 -10.24 -18.55 -0.25
C PRO A 317 -8.92 -17.99 -0.81
N LEU A 318 -7.81 -18.73 -0.75
CA LEU A 318 -6.55 -18.32 -1.36
C LEU A 318 -6.68 -18.18 -2.88
N GLU A 319 -7.34 -19.12 -3.55
CA GLU A 319 -7.53 -19.09 -5.01
C GLU A 319 -8.43 -17.92 -5.46
N ARG A 320 -9.34 -17.48 -4.61
CA ARG A 320 -10.27 -16.36 -4.87
C ARG A 320 -9.70 -14.99 -4.49
N ALA A 321 -8.62 -14.96 -3.72
CA ALA A 321 -7.99 -13.74 -3.25
C ALA A 321 -7.53 -12.83 -4.40
N ARG A 322 -7.91 -11.55 -4.36
CA ARG A 322 -7.53 -10.52 -5.34
C ARG A 322 -6.54 -9.51 -4.77
N GLY A 323 -6.38 -9.50 -3.44
CA GLY A 323 -5.54 -8.56 -2.72
C GLY A 323 -4.07 -8.56 -3.18
N GLU A 324 -3.43 -7.42 -3.05
CA GLU A 324 -1.97 -7.31 -3.17
C GLU A 324 -1.28 -7.96 -1.96
N TYR A 325 -1.97 -7.96 -0.84
CA TYR A 325 -1.61 -8.68 0.37
C TYR A 325 -2.73 -9.64 0.77
N PHE A 326 -2.40 -10.69 1.51
CA PHE A 326 -3.39 -11.59 2.09
C PHE A 326 -2.95 -12.11 3.47
N SER A 327 -3.92 -12.45 4.30
CA SER A 327 -3.71 -13.05 5.63
C SER A 327 -4.83 -14.03 5.91
N TYR A 328 -4.51 -15.16 6.51
CA TYR A 328 -5.55 -16.06 7.01
C TYR A 328 -6.04 -15.57 8.37
N LEU A 329 -7.32 -15.74 8.62
CA LEU A 329 -7.92 -15.65 9.95
C LEU A 329 -8.72 -16.93 10.17
N PHE A 330 -8.19 -17.81 11.03
CA PHE A 330 -8.90 -19.03 11.38
C PHE A 330 -10.12 -18.70 12.23
N ASP A 331 -11.12 -19.58 12.17
CA ASP A 331 -12.43 -19.37 12.76
C ASP A 331 -12.45 -19.29 14.29
N ASP A 332 -11.37 -19.73 14.95
CA ASP A 332 -11.19 -19.70 16.40
C ASP A 332 -10.28 -18.56 16.89
N ASP A 333 -9.59 -17.84 16.00
CA ASP A 333 -8.65 -16.77 16.32
C ASP A 333 -9.27 -15.37 16.22
N LEU A 334 -8.53 -14.34 16.70
CA LEU A 334 -8.95 -12.94 16.55
C LEU A 334 -7.80 -12.06 16.05
N TYR A 335 -8.18 -10.99 15.34
CA TYR A 335 -7.29 -9.88 15.01
C TYR A 335 -7.46 -8.72 16.00
N ALA A 336 -6.35 -8.01 16.31
CA ALA A 336 -6.43 -6.66 16.86
C ALA A 336 -6.96 -5.69 15.78
N PRO A 337 -7.68 -4.63 16.14
CA PRO A 337 -8.29 -3.71 15.16
C PRO A 337 -7.29 -3.09 14.18
N GLU A 338 -6.06 -2.83 14.60
CA GLU A 338 -5.01 -2.17 13.82
C GLU A 338 -4.10 -3.14 13.06
N LYS A 339 -4.36 -4.45 13.12
CA LYS A 339 -3.44 -5.47 12.57
C LYS A 339 -3.13 -5.25 11.11
N ILE A 340 -4.14 -5.19 10.27
CA ILE A 340 -3.95 -5.09 8.81
C ILE A 340 -3.29 -3.75 8.45
N GLU A 341 -3.70 -2.64 9.08
CA GLU A 341 -3.10 -1.32 8.85
C GLU A 341 -1.60 -1.33 9.21
N ARG A 342 -1.24 -1.78 10.41
CA ARG A 342 0.14 -1.82 10.88
C ARG A 342 1.04 -2.71 10.05
N MET A 343 0.55 -3.88 9.63
CA MET A 343 1.31 -4.82 8.82
C MET A 343 1.44 -4.37 7.36
N ALA A 344 0.38 -3.83 6.78
CA ALA A 344 0.41 -3.31 5.42
C ALA A 344 1.31 -2.08 5.30
N ASP A 345 1.33 -1.22 6.34
CA ASP A 345 2.18 -0.05 6.41
C ASP A 345 3.66 -0.44 6.27
N VAL A 346 4.17 -1.27 7.17
CA VAL A 346 5.59 -1.70 7.13
C VAL A 346 5.93 -2.52 5.89
N LEU A 347 5.02 -3.34 5.38
CA LEU A 347 5.25 -4.13 4.16
C LEU A 347 5.33 -3.25 2.91
N SER A 348 4.64 -2.12 2.91
CA SER A 348 4.70 -1.13 1.82
C SER A 348 5.93 -0.23 1.87
N MET A 349 6.55 -0.07 3.05
CA MET A 349 7.68 0.84 3.27
C MET A 349 9.06 0.20 3.02
N GLU A 350 9.17 -1.13 2.95
CA GLU A 350 10.44 -1.83 2.84
C GLU A 350 10.50 -2.83 1.69
N ASP A 351 11.53 -2.74 0.86
CA ASP A 351 11.81 -3.72 -0.19
C ASP A 351 12.54 -4.96 0.36
N GLY A 352 12.29 -6.10 -0.27
CA GLY A 352 12.98 -7.37 0.07
C GLY A 352 12.43 -8.07 1.31
N ILE A 353 11.26 -7.66 1.80
CA ILE A 353 10.52 -8.36 2.86
C ILE A 353 9.75 -9.53 2.25
N ALA A 354 9.98 -10.74 2.77
CA ALA A 354 9.23 -11.93 2.37
C ALA A 354 7.80 -11.89 2.91
N PHE A 355 7.63 -11.51 4.17
CA PHE A 355 6.35 -11.28 4.84
C PHE A 355 6.53 -10.58 6.20
N VAL A 356 5.40 -10.15 6.76
CA VAL A 356 5.34 -9.51 8.08
C VAL A 356 4.65 -10.43 9.07
N THR A 357 5.18 -10.51 10.29
CA THR A 357 4.54 -11.14 11.44
C THR A 357 4.47 -10.18 12.62
N SER A 358 3.74 -10.57 13.67
CA SER A 358 3.64 -9.79 14.90
C SER A 358 3.71 -10.66 16.14
N HIS A 359 3.90 -10.00 17.28
CA HIS A 359 3.63 -10.65 18.56
C HIS A 359 2.17 -11.13 18.64
N ARG A 360 1.91 -12.20 19.39
CA ARG A 360 0.58 -12.77 19.64
C ARG A 360 0.43 -13.26 21.08
N CYS A 361 -0.80 -13.25 21.56
CA CYS A 361 -1.17 -13.81 22.86
C CYS A 361 -2.15 -14.98 22.69
N ALA A 362 -2.16 -15.91 23.64
CA ALA A 362 -3.22 -16.90 23.75
C ALA A 362 -4.40 -16.33 24.54
N ILE A 363 -5.62 -16.63 24.06
CA ILE A 363 -6.88 -16.34 24.76
C ILE A 363 -7.64 -17.62 25.07
N ASP A 364 -8.51 -17.58 26.07
CA ASP A 364 -9.47 -18.65 26.37
C ASP A 364 -10.72 -18.58 25.47
N GLU A 365 -11.71 -19.45 25.74
CA GLU A 365 -12.96 -19.49 24.97
C GLU A 365 -13.76 -18.18 25.14
N GLU A 366 -13.65 -17.52 26.28
CA GLU A 366 -14.32 -16.24 26.59
C GLU A 366 -13.56 -15.01 26.03
N GLY A 367 -12.33 -15.20 25.51
CA GLY A 367 -11.49 -14.13 24.93
C GLY A 367 -10.55 -13.45 25.95
N ASN A 368 -10.38 -13.98 27.16
CA ASN A 368 -9.42 -13.46 28.13
C ASN A 368 -8.00 -13.92 27.80
N ILE A 369 -7.00 -13.06 27.94
CA ILE A 369 -5.60 -13.43 27.75
C ILE A 369 -5.16 -14.40 28.85
N VAL A 370 -4.69 -15.60 28.43
CA VAL A 370 -4.26 -16.69 29.34
C VAL A 370 -2.77 -16.99 29.25
N ALA A 371 -2.10 -16.60 28.18
CA ALA A 371 -0.67 -16.72 28.05
C ALA A 371 -0.10 -15.74 27.01
N ASP A 372 1.10 -15.25 27.28
CA ASP A 372 1.95 -14.66 26.27
C ASP A 372 2.58 -15.77 25.45
N LEU A 373 2.49 -15.68 24.12
CA LEU A 373 3.09 -16.63 23.18
C LEU A 373 4.42 -16.13 22.61
N ALA A 374 5.00 -15.09 23.22
CA ALA A 374 6.38 -14.72 22.93
C ALA A 374 7.26 -15.93 23.20
N ILE A 375 7.87 -16.48 22.16
CA ILE A 375 8.86 -17.54 22.30
C ILE A 375 10.19 -16.85 22.53
N ASP A 376 10.62 -16.84 23.80
CA ASP A 376 11.96 -16.39 24.20
C ASP A 376 13.03 -17.30 23.56
N PRO A 377 14.07 -16.75 22.89
CA PRO A 377 14.31 -15.35 22.69
C PRO A 377 14.32 -14.98 21.20
N LEU A 378 13.29 -14.38 20.70
CA LEU A 378 13.52 -13.32 19.75
C LEU A 378 13.34 -12.05 20.58
N PRO A 379 14.40 -11.55 21.17
CA PRO A 379 14.37 -10.27 21.82
C PRO A 379 14.48 -9.20 20.78
N VAL A 380 13.42 -8.98 20.03
CA VAL A 380 13.26 -7.68 19.38
C VAL A 380 12.49 -6.84 20.40
N GLU A 381 13.18 -5.91 20.99
CA GLU A 381 12.59 -4.92 21.90
C GLU A 381 11.78 -3.89 21.11
N GLU A 382 12.00 -3.82 19.79
CA GLU A 382 11.32 -2.94 18.84
C GLU A 382 11.02 -3.65 17.52
N THR A 383 10.09 -3.12 16.75
CA THR A 383 9.77 -3.63 15.41
C THR A 383 11.05 -3.69 14.57
N SER A 384 11.37 -4.87 14.05
CA SER A 384 12.68 -5.16 13.47
C SER A 384 12.60 -5.99 12.21
N ARG A 385 13.52 -5.71 11.29
CA ARG A 385 13.80 -6.54 10.13
C ARG A 385 14.83 -7.60 10.50
N ILE A 386 14.47 -8.86 10.30
CA ILE A 386 15.30 -10.04 10.58
C ILE A 386 15.70 -10.66 9.24
N PRO A 387 17.00 -10.76 8.92
CA PRO A 387 17.44 -11.44 7.71
C PRO A 387 16.86 -12.86 7.61
N GLY A 388 16.35 -13.24 6.43
CA GLY A 388 15.65 -14.50 6.23
C GLY A 388 16.45 -15.72 6.69
N GLU A 389 17.75 -15.78 6.37
CA GLU A 389 18.66 -16.82 6.84
C GLU A 389 18.76 -16.90 8.38
N LEU A 390 18.73 -15.75 9.06
CA LEU A 390 18.79 -15.71 10.53
C LEU A 390 17.46 -16.19 11.13
N ALA A 391 16.34 -15.84 10.53
CA ALA A 391 15.02 -16.31 10.95
C ALA A 391 14.87 -17.85 10.76
N ILE A 392 15.29 -18.38 9.61
CA ILE A 392 15.34 -19.84 9.37
C ILE A 392 16.21 -20.54 10.42
N TYR A 393 17.39 -20.00 10.69
CA TYR A 393 18.27 -20.56 11.70
C TYR A 393 17.64 -20.55 13.09
N GLY A 394 16.95 -19.45 13.46
CA GLY A 394 16.23 -19.33 14.72
C GLY A 394 15.13 -20.38 14.88
N LEU A 395 14.30 -20.62 13.85
CA LEU A 395 13.28 -21.67 13.83
C LEU A 395 13.90 -23.06 14.08
N LEU A 396 14.97 -23.41 13.37
CA LEU A 396 15.64 -24.70 13.46
C LEU A 396 16.39 -24.89 14.78
N GLU A 397 17.08 -23.87 15.28
CA GLU A 397 17.86 -23.96 16.52
C GLU A 397 16.94 -24.12 17.73
N LYS A 398 15.82 -23.39 17.77
CA LYS A 398 14.84 -23.45 18.84
C LYS A 398 13.85 -24.61 18.70
N GLN A 399 13.68 -25.14 17.47
CA GLN A 399 12.63 -26.11 17.16
C GLN A 399 11.26 -25.61 17.61
N ALA A 400 11.01 -24.32 17.36
CA ALA A 400 9.82 -23.60 17.79
C ALA A 400 9.40 -22.58 16.74
N ASN A 401 8.08 -22.49 16.51
CA ASN A 401 7.49 -21.50 15.60
C ASN A 401 7.29 -20.17 16.30
N PHE A 402 8.32 -19.30 16.30
CA PHE A 402 8.23 -17.96 16.84
C PHE A 402 7.53 -16.97 15.89
N ILE A 403 7.41 -17.32 14.62
CA ILE A 403 6.73 -16.49 13.61
C ILE A 403 5.21 -16.53 13.84
N GLY A 404 4.69 -17.69 14.18
CA GLY A 404 3.27 -17.88 14.44
C GLY A 404 2.53 -18.66 13.35
N GLU A 405 1.27 -18.84 13.58
CA GLU A 405 0.30 -19.49 12.72
C GLU A 405 -0.02 -18.57 11.53
N TYR A 406 -0.71 -19.09 10.51
CA TYR A 406 -1.17 -18.29 9.36
C TYR A 406 -2.00 -17.07 9.76
N THR A 407 -2.74 -17.12 10.86
CA THR A 407 -3.47 -15.96 11.42
C THR A 407 -2.52 -14.82 11.83
N THR A 408 -1.26 -15.10 12.16
CA THR A 408 -0.33 -14.10 12.70
C THR A 408 0.30 -13.23 11.60
N VAL A 409 0.39 -13.73 10.37
CA VAL A 409 1.18 -13.12 9.29
C VAL A 409 0.36 -12.35 8.27
N LEU A 410 0.99 -11.36 7.63
CA LEU A 410 0.52 -10.75 6.38
C LEU A 410 1.52 -11.06 5.28
N LEU A 411 1.02 -11.60 4.18
CA LEU A 411 1.79 -12.12 3.06
C LEU A 411 1.57 -11.26 1.81
N PRO A 412 2.61 -10.96 1.01
CA PRO A 412 2.43 -10.35 -0.29
C PRO A 412 1.86 -11.37 -1.28
N ARG A 413 1.20 -10.89 -2.34
CA ARG A 413 0.63 -11.73 -3.41
C ARG A 413 1.66 -12.70 -4.01
N SER A 414 2.93 -12.30 -4.07
CA SER A 414 4.03 -13.14 -4.55
C SER A 414 4.23 -14.42 -3.75
N ALA A 415 3.83 -14.46 -2.48
CA ALA A 415 3.89 -15.65 -1.61
C ALA A 415 2.81 -16.70 -1.91
N ARG A 416 1.77 -16.33 -2.70
CA ARG A 416 0.59 -17.18 -2.92
C ARG A 416 0.93 -18.56 -3.47
N GLU A 417 1.84 -18.64 -4.43
CA GLU A 417 2.21 -19.92 -5.03
C GLU A 417 2.92 -20.82 -4.04
N THR A 418 3.86 -20.30 -3.25
CA THR A 418 4.53 -21.06 -2.19
C THR A 418 3.54 -21.59 -1.15
N VAL A 419 2.57 -20.77 -0.71
CA VAL A 419 1.51 -21.20 0.20
C VAL A 419 0.68 -22.32 -0.44
N ARG A 420 0.28 -22.16 -1.70
CA ARG A 420 -0.48 -23.18 -2.43
C ARG A 420 0.29 -24.51 -2.53
N GLU A 421 1.57 -24.48 -2.88
CA GLU A 421 2.42 -25.65 -2.95
C GLU A 421 2.48 -26.38 -1.61
N VAL A 422 2.77 -25.66 -0.52
CA VAL A 422 2.86 -26.25 0.82
C VAL A 422 1.53 -26.90 1.25
N LEU A 423 0.39 -26.26 0.96
CA LEU A 423 -0.93 -26.79 1.31
C LEU A 423 -1.34 -28.00 0.44
N THR A 424 -0.76 -28.20 -0.75
CA THR A 424 -1.09 -29.32 -1.66
C THR A 424 -0.07 -30.44 -1.67
N GLU A 425 1.11 -30.24 -1.07
CA GLU A 425 2.20 -31.24 -1.05
C GLU A 425 1.84 -32.47 -0.24
N GLU A 426 2.19 -33.66 -0.74
CA GLU A 426 2.00 -34.96 -0.06
C GLU A 426 3.31 -35.73 0.01
N PRO A 427 3.66 -36.37 1.14
CA PRO A 427 2.89 -36.43 2.39
C PRO A 427 2.97 -35.11 3.15
N ARG A 428 1.86 -34.73 3.78
CA ARG A 428 1.78 -33.47 4.50
C ARG A 428 2.68 -33.41 5.72
N SER A 429 3.30 -32.28 5.91
CA SER A 429 4.02 -31.96 7.13
C SER A 429 3.07 -31.62 8.28
N ALA A 430 3.45 -31.99 9.49
CA ALA A 430 2.79 -31.48 10.70
C ALA A 430 3.21 -30.05 11.07
N LEU A 431 4.18 -29.47 10.34
CA LEU A 431 4.70 -28.11 10.52
C LEU A 431 4.49 -27.31 9.21
N LEU A 432 3.25 -27.32 8.67
CA LEU A 432 2.91 -26.65 7.40
C LEU A 432 3.29 -25.16 7.39
N ASP A 433 3.01 -24.48 8.47
CA ASP A 433 3.33 -23.07 8.69
C ASP A 433 4.86 -22.84 8.68
N VAL A 434 5.61 -23.58 9.49
CA VAL A 434 7.07 -23.46 9.56
C VAL A 434 7.73 -23.73 8.20
N GLU A 435 7.28 -24.75 7.48
CA GLU A 435 7.81 -25.05 6.14
C GLU A 435 7.51 -23.94 5.14
N CYS A 436 6.30 -23.38 5.21
CA CYS A 436 5.94 -22.23 4.41
C CYS A 436 6.85 -21.03 4.73
N TRP A 437 7.03 -20.72 6.01
CA TRP A 437 7.89 -19.61 6.43
C TRP A 437 9.33 -19.81 5.97
N MET A 438 9.89 -21.00 6.14
CA MET A 438 11.27 -21.30 5.71
C MET A 438 11.44 -21.11 4.19
N ARG A 439 10.49 -21.59 3.36
CA ARG A 439 10.55 -21.42 1.90
C ARG A 439 10.47 -19.95 1.49
N LEU A 440 9.60 -19.17 2.10
CA LEU A 440 9.48 -17.74 1.82
C LEU A 440 10.72 -16.96 2.26
N LEU A 441 11.31 -17.29 3.40
CA LEU A 441 12.51 -16.65 3.95
C LEU A 441 13.80 -16.98 3.19
N GLU A 442 13.79 -17.97 2.29
CA GLU A 442 14.89 -18.17 1.32
C GLU A 442 14.94 -17.03 0.28
N HIS A 443 13.87 -16.24 0.14
CA HIS A 443 13.73 -15.21 -0.91
C HIS A 443 13.61 -13.77 -0.39
N GLY A 444 13.58 -13.58 0.93
CA GLY A 444 13.48 -12.27 1.54
C GLY A 444 13.57 -12.31 3.06
N ASP A 445 13.46 -11.15 3.69
CA ASP A 445 13.59 -11.01 5.13
C ASP A 445 12.24 -11.07 5.84
N LEU A 446 12.26 -11.39 7.12
CA LEU A 446 11.13 -11.30 8.02
C LEU A 446 11.05 -9.89 8.62
N LEU A 447 9.88 -9.28 8.61
CA LEU A 447 9.62 -8.12 9.44
C LEU A 447 8.77 -8.55 10.64
N TYR A 448 9.27 -8.29 11.85
CA TYR A 448 8.62 -8.65 13.11
C TYR A 448 8.12 -7.40 13.84
N ILE A 449 6.82 -7.30 14.10
CA ILE A 449 6.18 -6.23 14.86
C ILE A 449 6.02 -6.68 16.31
N VAL A 450 6.51 -5.88 17.25
CA VAL A 450 6.48 -6.22 18.70
C VAL A 450 5.10 -6.07 19.35
N ASP A 451 4.19 -5.33 18.69
CA ASP A 451 2.83 -5.16 19.20
C ASP A 451 2.01 -6.45 19.04
N THR A 452 1.13 -6.72 20.00
CA THR A 452 0.19 -7.84 19.94
C THR A 452 -0.92 -7.52 18.93
N LEU A 453 -0.85 -8.15 17.76
CA LEU A 453 -1.83 -7.91 16.68
C LEU A 453 -2.70 -9.12 16.37
N SER A 454 -2.48 -10.26 17.03
CA SER A 454 -3.26 -11.49 16.85
C SER A 454 -3.46 -12.20 18.18
N TYR A 455 -4.57 -12.91 18.29
CA TYR A 455 -4.92 -13.67 19.48
C TYR A 455 -5.27 -15.09 19.07
N PHE A 456 -4.48 -16.04 19.57
CA PHE A 456 -4.65 -17.47 19.34
C PHE A 456 -5.57 -18.06 20.41
N ARG A 457 -6.72 -18.58 20.03
CA ARG A 457 -7.67 -19.15 20.98
C ARG A 457 -7.28 -20.55 21.40
N LYS A 458 -7.32 -20.84 22.70
CA LYS A 458 -7.15 -22.16 23.29
C LYS A 458 -8.50 -22.74 23.70
N HIS A 459 -8.84 -23.89 23.16
CA HIS A 459 -10.04 -24.67 23.50
C HIS A 459 -9.79 -26.17 23.34
N ASP A 460 -10.66 -27.00 23.90
CA ASP A 460 -10.46 -28.46 23.95
C ASP A 460 -10.46 -29.15 22.57
N GLY A 461 -11.17 -28.58 21.59
CA GLY A 461 -11.31 -29.13 20.23
C GLY A 461 -10.14 -28.87 19.29
N GLN A 462 -9.00 -28.35 19.77
CA GLN A 462 -7.85 -28.05 18.90
C GLN A 462 -7.03 -29.28 18.57
N SER A 463 -6.62 -29.40 17.30
CA SER A 463 -5.72 -30.47 16.82
C SER A 463 -4.35 -30.45 17.51
N SER A 464 -3.89 -29.28 17.99
CA SER A 464 -2.64 -29.13 18.74
C SER A 464 -2.65 -29.85 20.11
N ASN A 465 -3.80 -30.24 20.62
CA ASN A 465 -3.93 -31.01 21.87
C ASN A 465 -3.70 -32.53 21.67
N ASP A 466 -3.68 -33.01 20.40
CA ASP A 466 -3.48 -34.42 20.11
C ASP A 466 -2.01 -34.85 20.28
N PRO A 467 -1.68 -35.84 21.14
CA PRO A 467 -0.33 -36.38 21.28
C PRO A 467 0.27 -36.93 19.98
N ALA A 468 -0.56 -37.40 19.05
CA ALA A 468 -0.10 -37.87 17.75
C ALA A 468 0.45 -36.72 16.89
N VAL A 469 -0.15 -35.53 16.98
CA VAL A 469 0.33 -34.31 16.32
C VAL A 469 1.69 -33.91 16.88
N HIS A 470 1.89 -33.94 18.20
CA HIS A 470 3.19 -33.63 18.80
C HIS A 470 4.31 -34.55 18.30
N ILE A 471 4.01 -35.83 18.11
CA ILE A 471 4.99 -36.81 17.57
C ILE A 471 5.29 -36.48 16.11
N ALA A 472 4.25 -36.17 15.33
CA ALA A 472 4.41 -35.81 13.93
C ALA A 472 5.23 -34.51 13.78
N CYS A 473 4.99 -33.49 14.62
CA CYS A 473 5.80 -32.26 14.69
C CYS A 473 7.27 -32.56 15.01
N ALA A 474 7.54 -33.41 16.02
CA ALA A 474 8.92 -33.76 16.36
C ALA A 474 9.64 -34.49 15.19
N ARG A 475 8.97 -35.35 14.46
CA ARG A 475 9.52 -36.00 13.25
C ARG A 475 9.77 -34.96 12.14
N ALA A 476 8.85 -34.01 11.96
CA ALA A 476 9.01 -32.96 10.96
C ALA A 476 10.20 -32.05 11.30
N TRP A 477 10.41 -31.67 12.57
CA TRP A 477 11.61 -30.95 13.01
C TRP A 477 12.90 -31.72 12.72
N ALA A 478 12.95 -33.02 13.02
CA ALA A 478 14.13 -33.84 12.73
C ALA A 478 14.42 -33.88 11.21
N ARG A 479 13.39 -33.99 10.37
CA ARG A 479 13.51 -33.95 8.91
C ARG A 479 14.05 -32.59 8.44
N LEU A 480 13.45 -31.48 8.85
CA LEU A 480 13.86 -30.11 8.46
C LEU A 480 15.33 -29.84 8.85
N LEU A 481 15.73 -30.26 10.06
CA LEU A 481 17.12 -30.14 10.50
C LEU A 481 18.08 -30.88 9.58
N ARG A 482 17.75 -32.10 9.14
CA ARG A 482 18.58 -32.90 8.23
C ARG A 482 18.67 -32.27 6.85
N GLU A 483 17.54 -31.88 6.27
CA GLU A 483 17.48 -31.25 4.95
C GLU A 483 18.30 -29.95 4.93
N ARG A 484 18.21 -29.14 5.99
CA ARG A 484 19.03 -27.94 6.09
C ARG A 484 20.50 -28.26 6.32
N ALA A 485 20.82 -29.23 7.16
CA ALA A 485 22.20 -29.65 7.42
C ALA A 485 22.94 -30.10 6.14
N GLU A 486 22.24 -30.64 5.15
CA GLU A 486 22.83 -31.02 3.85
C GLU A 486 23.31 -29.80 3.07
N ARG A 487 22.70 -28.65 3.26
CA ARG A 487 23.05 -27.37 2.62
C ARG A 487 24.09 -26.56 3.43
N GLU A 488 24.42 -26.98 4.65
CA GLU A 488 25.33 -26.31 5.58
C GLU A 488 26.74 -26.96 5.60
N SER A 489 27.69 -26.30 6.23
CA SER A 489 29.05 -26.77 6.40
C SER A 489 29.57 -26.58 7.84
N GLY A 490 30.68 -27.24 8.17
CA GLY A 490 31.36 -27.03 9.44
C GLY A 490 30.54 -27.39 10.69
N MET A 491 30.62 -26.50 11.69
CA MET A 491 30.00 -26.72 12.99
C MET A 491 28.46 -26.67 12.96
N ARG A 492 27.88 -25.81 12.11
CA ARG A 492 26.42 -25.69 11.94
C ARG A 492 25.81 -27.00 11.44
N ARG A 493 26.39 -27.59 10.39
CA ARG A 493 25.99 -28.88 9.85
C ARG A 493 26.00 -29.97 10.93
N LYS A 494 27.11 -30.05 11.69
CA LYS A 494 27.25 -31.04 12.75
C LYS A 494 26.19 -30.89 13.82
N LYS A 495 25.95 -29.65 14.32
CA LYS A 495 24.95 -29.37 15.34
C LYS A 495 23.54 -29.74 14.91
N MET A 496 23.16 -29.45 13.66
CA MET A 496 21.83 -29.78 13.13
C MET A 496 21.61 -31.28 13.04
N PHE A 497 22.61 -32.07 12.60
CA PHE A 497 22.52 -33.52 12.59
C PHE A 497 22.42 -34.10 14.02
N GLU A 498 23.22 -33.59 14.95
CA GLU A 498 23.17 -34.01 16.38
C GLU A 498 21.80 -33.75 17.01
N GLN A 499 21.17 -32.57 16.71
CA GLN A 499 19.82 -32.27 17.17
C GLN A 499 18.77 -33.18 16.53
N ALA A 500 18.83 -33.44 15.23
CA ALA A 500 17.94 -34.39 14.56
C ALA A 500 18.04 -35.82 15.14
N ASP A 501 19.26 -36.30 15.36
CA ASP A 501 19.51 -37.60 15.96
C ASP A 501 18.98 -37.72 17.38
N LEU A 502 19.11 -36.65 18.17
CA LEU A 502 18.56 -36.57 19.53
C LEU A 502 17.04 -36.70 19.53
N ILE A 503 16.35 -35.94 18.65
CA ILE A 503 14.88 -36.05 18.50
C ILE A 503 14.47 -37.49 18.17
N GLU A 504 15.12 -38.13 17.18
CA GLU A 504 14.80 -39.48 16.80
C GLU A 504 15.07 -40.49 17.92
N MET A 505 16.16 -40.31 18.66
CA MET A 505 16.47 -41.14 19.82
C MET A 505 15.38 -41.01 20.90
N MET A 506 14.91 -39.80 21.19
CA MET A 506 13.82 -39.56 22.15
C MET A 506 12.51 -40.20 21.69
N LEU A 507 12.17 -40.13 20.41
CA LEU A 507 10.99 -40.78 19.84
C LEU A 507 11.05 -42.30 19.95
N ARG A 508 12.21 -42.90 19.67
CA ARG A 508 12.43 -44.36 19.84
C ARG A 508 12.33 -44.81 21.29
N ALA A 509 12.88 -44.00 22.25
CA ALA A 509 12.82 -44.33 23.67
C ALA A 509 11.39 -44.29 24.23
N ARG A 510 10.49 -43.52 23.62
CA ARG A 510 9.06 -43.52 23.97
C ARG A 510 8.24 -44.60 23.26
N GLY A 511 8.88 -45.54 22.54
CA GLY A 511 8.21 -46.62 21.82
C GLY A 511 7.39 -46.16 20.60
N ARG A 512 7.77 -45.08 20.00
CA ARG A 512 7.01 -44.40 18.96
C ARG A 512 7.84 -44.05 17.73
#